data_6a01da8a2d8f61bce27f714340fe1ecf
#
_entry.id   6a01da8a2d8f61bce27f714340fe1ecf
#
_cell.length_a   1.000
_cell.length_b   1.000
_cell.length_c   1.000
_cell.angle_alpha   90.00
_cell.angle_beta   90.00
_cell.angle_gamma   90.00
#
_symmetry.space_group_name_H-M   'P 1'
#
loop_
_entity.id
_entity.type
_entity.pdbx_description
1 polymer ?
#
loop_
_entity_poly.entity_id
_entity_poly.type
_entity_poly.pdbx_seq_one_letter_code
_entity_poly.pdbx_strand_id
1 'polypeptide(L)'
;MKKAFLAIFPALVMAVALAAPVFAGVAVYNGKIEETVSPGKTYTYTMTVQNSADSPADFGVEVDGYGTSANQDFVMLSAANDTSPESAREMLTVTPTNFHLEANAMQDLTVTATIPPGTGAGGRYAIVFIHTIAASGQQVATVSAMAARVCLTISGNSIDTSTQVTAVDPITAADNNTAGVLVTVNDNGNYYVKPQVEATLMDGSKTIATGSIDTGWPIIPGYSRQYQVNFTGNGTIPAGKYQVAVNVKDGAGNLLTQGTYPVQFTSKQVLQTTTTASGAAAGASTITVVEKSGNAINWTIIVVAVIGGIIVIVLLVLVLQKRKTS
;
A
#
# COMPACT_ATOMS: atom_id res chain seq x y z
N MET A 1 30.80 46.77 -11.40
CA MET A 1 29.55 46.05 -11.04
C MET A 1 29.28 44.81 -11.89
N LYS A 2 29.63 44.72 -13.19
CA LYS A 2 29.39 43.56 -14.07
C LYS A 2 30.16 42.30 -13.69
N LYS A 3 31.35 42.37 -13.05
CA LYS A 3 32.17 41.21 -12.66
C LYS A 3 31.70 40.53 -11.37
N ALA A 4 31.03 41.23 -10.46
CA ALA A 4 30.49 40.66 -9.24
C ALA A 4 29.23 39.81 -9.48
N PHE A 5 28.40 40.21 -10.47
CA PHE A 5 27.19 39.45 -10.83
C PHE A 5 27.49 38.09 -11.49
N LEU A 6 28.63 38.02 -12.22
CA LEU A 6 29.02 36.77 -12.91
C LEU A 6 29.54 35.68 -11.95
N ALA A 7 30.03 36.09 -10.77
CA ALA A 7 30.52 35.13 -9.75
C ALA A 7 29.43 34.64 -8.76
N ILE A 8 28.39 35.46 -8.54
CA ILE A 8 27.30 35.11 -7.61
C ILE A 8 26.36 34.03 -8.20
N PHE A 9 26.15 34.06 -9.52
CA PHE A 9 25.25 33.13 -10.18
C PHE A 9 25.74 31.65 -10.14
N PRO A 10 27.00 31.33 -10.47
CA PRO A 10 27.51 29.96 -10.33
C PRO A 10 27.60 29.49 -8.88
N ALA A 11 27.86 30.40 -7.92
CA ALA A 11 27.89 30.10 -6.50
C ALA A 11 26.48 29.71 -5.95
N LEU A 12 25.44 30.41 -6.42
CA LEU A 12 24.05 30.12 -6.04
C LEU A 12 23.57 28.80 -6.66
N VAL A 13 23.92 28.51 -7.92
CA VAL A 13 23.61 27.25 -8.59
C VAL A 13 24.35 26.10 -7.92
N MET A 14 25.57 26.28 -7.50
CA MET A 14 26.39 25.28 -6.80
C MET A 14 25.86 25.04 -5.39
N ALA A 15 25.33 26.03 -4.69
CA ALA A 15 24.68 25.84 -3.38
C ALA A 15 23.36 25.05 -3.45
N VAL A 16 22.59 25.21 -4.53
CA VAL A 16 21.36 24.43 -4.76
C VAL A 16 21.68 22.99 -5.18
N ALA A 17 22.79 22.78 -5.91
CA ALA A 17 23.22 21.44 -6.32
C ALA A 17 23.79 20.60 -5.17
N LEU A 18 24.21 21.25 -4.06
CA LEU A 18 24.75 20.57 -2.87
C LEU A 18 23.68 20.20 -1.83
N ALA A 19 22.43 20.66 -2.01
CA ALA A 19 21.32 20.18 -1.22
C ALA A 19 20.92 18.78 -1.73
N ALA A 20 21.73 17.77 -1.38
CA ALA A 20 21.33 16.39 -1.56
C ALA A 20 20.00 16.17 -0.80
N PRO A 21 18.98 15.54 -1.41
CA PRO A 21 17.79 15.18 -0.67
C PRO A 21 18.22 14.27 0.48
N VAL A 22 18.03 14.72 1.70
CA VAL A 22 18.18 13.88 2.89
C VAL A 22 17.02 12.91 2.86
N PHE A 23 17.24 11.68 2.43
CA PHE A 23 16.30 10.60 2.58
C PHE A 23 16.32 10.17 4.05
N ALA A 24 15.35 10.65 4.83
CA ALA A 24 15.08 10.04 6.11
C ALA A 24 14.53 8.64 5.80
N GLY A 25 15.29 7.61 6.08
CA GLY A 25 14.93 6.25 5.74
C GLY A 25 14.86 5.37 6.98
N VAL A 26 13.86 4.50 7.05
CA VAL A 26 13.83 3.38 7.96
C VAL A 26 13.74 2.09 7.15
N ALA A 27 14.62 1.14 7.44
CA ALA A 27 14.54 -0.21 6.90
C ALA A 27 14.29 -1.21 8.03
N VAL A 28 13.49 -2.23 7.75
CA VAL A 28 13.19 -3.29 8.70
C VAL A 28 13.52 -4.64 8.09
N TYR A 29 14.37 -5.39 8.75
CA TYR A 29 14.73 -6.75 8.40
C TYR A 29 13.96 -7.72 9.29
N ASN A 30 13.58 -8.88 8.75
CA ASN A 30 12.72 -9.86 9.43
C ASN A 30 11.40 -9.25 9.90
N GLY A 31 10.90 -8.20 9.20
CA GLY A 31 9.67 -7.47 9.52
C GLY A 31 8.37 -8.21 9.17
N LYS A 32 8.42 -9.51 8.93
CA LYS A 32 7.28 -10.36 8.67
C LYS A 32 7.30 -11.53 9.64
N ILE A 33 6.30 -11.58 10.52
CA ILE A 33 6.11 -12.70 11.43
C ILE A 33 4.86 -13.45 10.95
N GLU A 34 5.04 -14.67 10.44
CA GLU A 34 3.95 -15.58 10.03
C GLU A 34 4.24 -16.94 10.69
N GLU A 35 3.59 -17.19 11.83
CA GLU A 35 3.92 -18.34 12.68
C GLU A 35 2.67 -19.05 13.19
N THR A 36 2.79 -20.37 13.35
CA THR A 36 1.76 -21.18 14.01
C THR A 36 2.08 -21.27 15.48
N VAL A 37 1.13 -20.84 16.31
CA VAL A 37 1.28 -20.72 17.75
C VAL A 37 0.17 -21.48 18.49
N SER A 38 0.39 -21.79 19.75
CA SER A 38 -0.56 -22.54 20.58
C SER A 38 -1.06 -21.69 21.74
N PRO A 39 -2.34 -21.82 22.14
CA PRO A 39 -2.89 -21.16 23.32
C PRO A 39 -2.09 -21.46 24.59
N GLY A 40 -1.96 -20.46 25.46
CA GLY A 40 -1.24 -20.55 26.74
C GLY A 40 0.28 -20.56 26.62
N LYS A 41 0.84 -20.24 25.46
CA LYS A 41 2.29 -20.19 25.20
C LYS A 41 2.75 -18.77 24.90
N THR A 42 4.06 -18.55 25.15
CA THR A 42 4.75 -17.31 24.79
C THR A 42 5.83 -17.63 23.76
N TYR A 43 5.93 -16.77 22.75
CA TYR A 43 6.90 -16.87 21.66
C TYR A 43 7.66 -15.56 21.54
N THR A 44 8.91 -15.64 21.14
CA THR A 44 9.77 -14.45 20.99
C THR A 44 10.39 -14.44 19.61
N TYR A 45 10.31 -13.28 18.95
CA TYR A 45 10.85 -13.04 17.61
C TYR A 45 11.79 -11.84 17.65
N THR A 46 12.74 -11.82 16.74
CA THR A 46 13.65 -10.68 16.58
C THR A 46 13.46 -10.08 15.20
N MET A 47 13.26 -8.77 15.15
CA MET A 47 13.35 -7.97 13.93
C MET A 47 14.41 -6.89 14.12
N THR A 48 15.06 -6.48 13.03
CA THR A 48 16.13 -5.47 13.09
C THR A 48 15.68 -4.22 12.35
N VAL A 49 15.78 -3.08 13.01
CA VAL A 49 15.53 -1.74 12.43
C VAL A 49 16.86 -1.11 12.08
N GLN A 50 16.95 -0.52 10.91
CA GLN A 50 18.10 0.27 10.47
C GLN A 50 17.67 1.71 10.16
N ASN A 51 18.42 2.66 10.67
CA ASN A 51 18.39 4.02 10.18
C ASN A 51 19.15 4.08 8.85
N SER A 52 18.44 4.06 7.73
CA SER A 52 19.05 4.13 6.38
C SER A 52 19.29 5.57 5.90
N ALA A 53 19.10 6.56 6.78
CA ALA A 53 19.43 7.96 6.51
C ALA A 53 20.90 8.27 6.80
N ASP A 54 21.39 9.36 6.23
CA ASP A 54 22.75 9.86 6.45
C ASP A 54 22.88 10.74 7.72
N SER A 55 21.84 10.79 8.56
CA SER A 55 21.79 11.56 9.79
C SER A 55 21.19 10.73 10.94
N PRO A 56 21.58 11.01 12.20
CA PRO A 56 20.98 10.37 13.37
C PRO A 56 19.47 10.66 13.47
N ALA A 57 18.72 9.72 14.02
CA ALA A 57 17.28 9.86 14.26
C ALA A 57 16.82 9.09 15.50
N ASP A 58 15.77 9.61 16.14
CA ASP A 58 15.03 8.92 17.17
C ASP A 58 13.89 8.12 16.55
N PHE A 59 13.64 6.93 17.08
CA PHE A 59 12.62 6.01 16.61
C PHE A 59 11.61 5.68 17.69
N GLY A 60 10.35 5.60 17.28
CA GLY A 60 9.25 5.07 18.07
C GLY A 60 8.74 3.75 17.48
N VAL A 61 8.25 2.86 18.34
CA VAL A 61 7.64 1.59 17.94
C VAL A 61 6.33 1.42 18.68
N GLU A 62 5.27 1.15 17.90
CA GLU A 62 3.92 0.91 18.40
C GLU A 62 3.40 -0.43 17.87
N VAL A 63 2.45 -1.02 18.59
CA VAL A 63 1.70 -2.19 18.12
C VAL A 63 0.27 -1.78 17.85
N ASP A 64 -0.12 -1.83 16.59
CA ASP A 64 -1.45 -1.47 16.11
C ASP A 64 -2.21 -2.69 15.59
N GLY A 65 -3.53 -2.56 15.53
CA GLY A 65 -4.39 -3.52 14.84
C GLY A 65 -4.16 -3.48 13.34
N TYR A 66 -4.47 -4.58 12.68
CA TYR A 66 -4.38 -4.72 11.24
C TYR A 66 -5.77 -4.76 10.62
N GLY A 67 -6.08 -3.80 9.76
CA GLY A 67 -7.29 -3.75 8.95
C GLY A 67 -6.98 -3.66 7.46
N THR A 68 -8.01 -3.78 6.63
CA THR A 68 -7.92 -3.52 5.19
C THR A 68 -9.03 -2.55 4.77
N SER A 69 -8.69 -1.57 3.93
CA SER A 69 -9.68 -0.70 3.30
C SER A 69 -10.28 -1.38 2.06
N ALA A 70 -11.46 -0.93 1.64
CA ALA A 70 -12.09 -1.39 0.41
C ALA A 70 -11.20 -1.15 -0.84
N ASN A 71 -10.33 -0.13 -0.80
CA ASN A 71 -9.46 0.28 -1.90
C ASN A 71 -8.09 -0.44 -1.90
N GLN A 72 -7.97 -1.58 -1.22
CA GLN A 72 -6.79 -2.45 -1.23
C GLN A 72 -5.62 -2.02 -0.33
N ASP A 73 -5.72 -0.91 0.37
CA ASP A 73 -4.69 -0.50 1.31
C ASP A 73 -4.87 -1.27 2.63
N PHE A 74 -3.76 -1.64 3.26
CA PHE A 74 -3.84 -2.02 4.64
C PHE A 74 -4.03 -0.77 5.51
N VAL A 75 -4.74 -0.92 6.61
CA VAL A 75 -5.03 0.14 7.56
C VAL A 75 -4.47 -0.26 8.91
N MET A 76 -3.69 0.63 9.51
CA MET A 76 -3.32 0.50 10.91
C MET A 76 -4.48 0.98 11.78
N LEU A 77 -4.86 0.18 12.73
CA LEU A 77 -5.96 0.48 13.64
C LEU A 77 -5.39 0.76 15.02
N SER A 78 -5.53 2.02 15.45
CA SER A 78 -5.21 2.39 16.84
C SER A 78 -6.03 1.56 17.83
N ALA A 79 -5.59 1.51 19.08
CA ALA A 79 -6.30 0.79 20.14
C ALA A 79 -7.79 1.09 20.24
N ALA A 80 -8.19 2.33 19.97
CA ALA A 80 -9.59 2.75 20.01
C ALA A 80 -10.42 2.24 18.82
N ASN A 81 -9.79 1.96 17.70
CA ASN A 81 -10.45 1.57 16.44
C ASN A 81 -10.29 0.07 16.12
N ASP A 82 -9.42 -0.62 16.83
CA ASP A 82 -9.20 -2.05 16.67
C ASP A 82 -10.21 -2.84 17.50
N THR A 83 -11.33 -3.13 16.88
CA THR A 83 -12.44 -3.92 17.48
C THR A 83 -12.51 -5.34 16.92
N SER A 84 -11.52 -5.75 16.12
CA SER A 84 -11.50 -7.08 15.51
C SER A 84 -11.28 -8.17 16.57
N PRO A 85 -12.12 -9.23 16.60
CA PRO A 85 -11.86 -10.41 17.44
C PRO A 85 -10.60 -11.18 17.01
N GLU A 86 -10.11 -10.96 15.79
CA GLU A 86 -8.88 -11.53 15.24
C GLU A 86 -7.67 -10.63 15.43
N SER A 87 -7.76 -9.59 16.26
CA SER A 87 -6.62 -8.75 16.60
C SER A 87 -5.58 -9.50 17.43
N ALA A 88 -4.30 -9.36 17.06
CA ALA A 88 -3.17 -9.80 17.88
C ALA A 88 -2.58 -8.66 18.73
N ARG A 89 -3.08 -7.43 18.62
CA ARG A 89 -2.48 -6.24 19.23
C ARG A 89 -2.20 -6.42 20.72
N GLU A 90 -3.18 -6.90 21.47
CA GLU A 90 -3.04 -7.11 22.93
C GLU A 90 -2.21 -8.34 23.32
N MET A 91 -1.92 -9.21 22.35
CA MET A 91 -1.08 -10.38 22.54
C MET A 91 0.41 -10.07 22.36
N LEU A 92 0.74 -8.89 21.81
CA LEU A 92 2.10 -8.52 21.43
C LEU A 92 2.68 -7.44 22.35
N THR A 93 3.96 -7.58 22.66
CA THR A 93 4.80 -6.54 23.25
C THR A 93 6.08 -6.42 22.45
N VAL A 94 6.62 -5.19 22.33
CA VAL A 94 7.87 -4.92 21.61
C VAL A 94 8.84 -4.19 22.53
N THR A 95 10.11 -4.55 22.49
CA THR A 95 11.16 -3.92 23.29
C THR A 95 12.44 -3.78 22.45
N PRO A 96 13.09 -2.59 22.43
CA PRO A 96 12.65 -1.33 22.99
C PRO A 96 11.53 -0.67 22.18
N THR A 97 10.75 0.24 22.79
CA THR A 97 9.69 1.03 22.13
C THR A 97 10.20 2.38 21.64
N ASN A 98 11.30 2.88 22.20
CA ASN A 98 11.97 4.11 21.79
C ASN A 98 13.48 3.91 21.83
N PHE A 99 14.18 4.39 20.81
CA PHE A 99 15.64 4.29 20.71
C PHE A 99 16.20 5.31 19.72
N HIS A 100 17.49 5.61 19.92
CA HIS A 100 18.25 6.49 19.02
C HIS A 100 19.17 5.66 18.13
N LEU A 101 19.25 6.01 16.83
CA LEU A 101 20.20 5.40 15.92
C LEU A 101 21.01 6.47 15.18
N GLU A 102 22.32 6.31 15.21
CA GLU A 102 23.23 7.02 14.31
C GLU A 102 22.93 6.65 12.84
N ALA A 103 23.47 7.43 11.91
CA ALA A 103 23.37 7.15 10.49
C ALA A 103 23.84 5.71 10.18
N ASN A 104 23.02 4.96 9.43
CA ASN A 104 23.26 3.55 9.05
C ASN A 104 23.35 2.53 10.22
N ALA A 105 23.14 2.97 11.47
CA ALA A 105 23.14 2.07 12.61
C ALA A 105 21.89 1.18 12.66
N MET A 106 22.00 0.07 13.38
CA MET A 106 20.94 -0.94 13.53
C MET A 106 20.59 -1.18 15.00
N GLN A 107 19.33 -1.55 15.25
CA GLN A 107 18.80 -1.95 16.55
C GLN A 107 17.90 -3.16 16.38
N ASP A 108 18.16 -4.19 17.21
CA ASP A 108 17.27 -5.33 17.31
C ASP A 108 16.08 -5.00 18.22
N LEU A 109 14.89 -5.36 17.74
CA LEU A 109 13.65 -5.32 18.49
C LEU A 109 13.24 -6.75 18.83
N THR A 110 12.90 -6.95 20.10
CA THR A 110 12.31 -8.20 20.56
C THR A 110 10.80 -8.06 20.56
N VAL A 111 10.12 -8.87 19.73
CA VAL A 111 8.66 -8.98 19.69
C VAL A 111 8.26 -10.22 20.46
N THR A 112 7.50 -10.05 21.53
CA THR A 112 7.00 -11.16 22.35
C THR A 112 5.51 -11.32 22.11
N ALA A 113 5.09 -12.50 21.69
CA ALA A 113 3.69 -12.89 21.51
C ALA A 113 3.27 -13.80 22.68
N THR A 114 2.37 -13.32 23.53
CA THR A 114 1.78 -14.12 24.64
C THR A 114 0.36 -14.47 24.28
N ILE A 115 0.12 -15.77 24.02
CA ILE A 115 -1.17 -16.26 23.58
C ILE A 115 -2.00 -16.66 24.80
N PRO A 116 -3.14 -16.01 25.07
CA PRO A 116 -3.97 -16.37 26.21
C PRO A 116 -4.45 -17.82 26.15
N PRO A 117 -4.58 -18.50 27.29
CA PRO A 117 -5.24 -19.80 27.35
C PRO A 117 -6.69 -19.70 26.83
N GLY A 118 -7.12 -20.66 26.02
CA GLY A 118 -8.47 -20.67 25.45
C GLY A 118 -8.67 -19.80 24.20
N THR A 119 -7.60 -19.17 23.67
CA THR A 119 -7.68 -18.50 22.37
C THR A 119 -8.14 -19.49 21.30
N GLY A 120 -9.24 -19.17 20.62
CA GLY A 120 -9.81 -20.00 19.55
C GLY A 120 -8.87 -20.13 18.34
N ALA A 121 -8.99 -21.24 17.61
CA ALA A 121 -8.27 -21.46 16.35
C ALA A 121 -8.58 -20.35 15.33
N GLY A 122 -7.64 -20.10 14.41
CA GLY A 122 -7.77 -19.07 13.37
C GLY A 122 -6.58 -18.13 13.33
N GLY A 123 -6.72 -17.07 12.56
CA GLY A 123 -5.71 -16.03 12.42
C GLY A 123 -5.77 -14.99 13.55
N ARG A 124 -4.62 -14.38 13.87
CA ARG A 124 -4.52 -13.19 14.71
C ARG A 124 -3.55 -12.22 14.06
N TYR A 125 -3.97 -10.97 13.91
CA TYR A 125 -3.31 -10.00 13.04
C TYR A 125 -2.97 -8.73 13.80
N ALA A 126 -1.76 -8.22 13.58
CA ALA A 126 -1.32 -6.92 14.10
C ALA A 126 -0.23 -6.34 13.20
N ILE A 127 0.11 -5.10 13.46
CA ILE A 127 1.22 -4.38 12.83
C ILE A 127 2.14 -3.89 13.93
N VAL A 128 3.44 -4.13 13.77
CA VAL A 128 4.48 -3.40 14.50
C VAL A 128 4.85 -2.21 13.63
N PHE A 129 4.48 -1.03 14.09
CA PHE A 129 4.70 0.23 13.40
C PHE A 129 5.95 0.90 13.94
N ILE A 130 6.94 1.11 13.07
CA ILE A 130 8.22 1.73 13.38
C ILE A 130 8.27 3.06 12.63
N HIS A 131 8.51 4.15 13.36
CA HIS A 131 8.56 5.48 12.75
C HIS A 131 9.66 6.34 13.36
N THR A 132 10.12 7.33 12.60
CA THR A 132 11.01 8.36 13.14
C THR A 132 10.21 9.35 13.99
N ILE A 133 10.79 9.79 15.12
CA ILE A 133 10.22 10.82 15.98
C ILE A 133 10.73 12.16 15.49
N ALA A 134 9.82 13.11 15.24
CA ALA A 134 10.19 14.46 14.84
C ALA A 134 10.94 15.20 15.93
N ALA A 135 12.04 15.86 15.60
CA ALA A 135 12.75 16.71 16.56
C ALA A 135 11.86 17.88 17.00
N SER A 136 11.88 18.17 18.30
CA SER A 136 11.11 19.25 18.90
C SER A 136 11.45 20.60 18.26
N GLY A 137 10.44 21.39 17.87
CA GLY A 137 10.61 22.75 17.35
C GLY A 137 10.75 22.87 15.83
N GLN A 138 10.65 21.79 15.07
CA GLN A 138 10.58 21.88 13.59
C GLN A 138 9.14 22.17 13.15
N GLN A 139 8.96 23.18 12.29
CA GLN A 139 7.65 23.54 11.71
C GLN A 139 7.17 22.54 10.65
N VAL A 140 8.09 21.81 10.05
CA VAL A 140 7.82 20.74 9.07
C VAL A 140 8.77 19.60 9.39
N ALA A 141 8.22 18.44 9.76
CA ALA A 141 8.99 17.23 9.99
C ALA A 141 8.58 16.18 8.95
N THR A 142 9.57 15.56 8.31
CA THR A 142 9.35 14.36 7.52
C THR A 142 9.42 13.16 8.46
N VAL A 143 8.32 12.43 8.58
CA VAL A 143 8.27 11.17 9.31
C VAL A 143 8.44 10.03 8.32
N SER A 144 9.49 9.24 8.50
CA SER A 144 9.65 7.97 7.79
C SER A 144 9.10 6.86 8.66
N ALA A 145 8.33 5.97 8.07
CA ALA A 145 7.72 4.89 8.80
C ALA A 145 7.75 3.58 8.02
N MET A 146 7.75 2.47 8.75
CA MET A 146 7.66 1.12 8.22
C MET A 146 6.68 0.29 9.07
N ALA A 147 5.87 -0.52 8.41
CA ALA A 147 4.93 -1.42 9.05
C ALA A 147 5.39 -2.87 8.89
N ALA A 148 5.68 -3.53 9.99
CA ALA A 148 6.01 -4.95 10.04
C ALA A 148 4.74 -5.75 10.39
N ARG A 149 4.37 -6.68 9.51
CA ARG A 149 3.14 -7.45 9.65
C ARG A 149 3.32 -8.67 10.53
N VAL A 150 2.40 -8.84 11.49
CA VAL A 150 2.32 -10.03 12.35
C VAL A 150 1.04 -10.78 12.01
N CYS A 151 1.17 -12.04 11.60
CA CYS A 151 0.09 -12.96 11.30
C CYS A 151 0.33 -14.26 12.09
N LEU A 152 -0.34 -14.41 13.21
CA LEU A 152 -0.25 -15.62 14.01
C LEU A 152 -1.40 -16.58 13.62
N THR A 153 -1.07 -17.83 13.39
CA THR A 153 -2.05 -18.90 13.21
C THR A 153 -2.21 -19.64 14.52
N ILE A 154 -3.36 -19.48 15.18
CA ILE A 154 -3.69 -20.26 16.37
C ILE A 154 -4.06 -21.67 15.94
N SER A 155 -3.26 -22.65 16.36
CA SER A 155 -3.48 -24.06 16.01
C SER A 155 -4.81 -24.59 16.53
N GLY A 156 -5.49 -25.39 15.72
CA GLY A 156 -6.78 -26.03 16.07
C GLY A 156 -7.52 -26.53 14.82
N ASN A 157 -8.64 -27.18 15.04
CA ASN A 157 -9.40 -27.86 13.98
C ASN A 157 -10.52 -27.00 13.36
N SER A 158 -10.65 -25.74 13.74
CA SER A 158 -11.76 -24.86 13.34
C SER A 158 -11.28 -23.67 12.50
N ILE A 159 -10.34 -23.90 11.59
CA ILE A 159 -9.95 -22.84 10.63
C ILE A 159 -11.05 -22.74 9.56
N ASP A 160 -11.63 -21.54 9.44
CA ASP A 160 -12.67 -21.21 8.48
C ASP A 160 -12.15 -20.15 7.51
N THR A 161 -12.23 -20.43 6.21
CA THR A 161 -11.83 -19.55 5.11
C THR A 161 -13.02 -19.16 4.24
N SER A 162 -14.22 -19.15 4.80
CA SER A 162 -15.45 -18.82 4.06
C SER A 162 -15.40 -17.38 3.56
N THR A 163 -15.79 -17.20 2.29
CA THR A 163 -15.81 -15.91 1.62
C THR A 163 -17.13 -15.66 0.91
N GLN A 164 -17.44 -14.41 0.62
CA GLN A 164 -18.61 -14.00 -0.13
C GLN A 164 -18.26 -12.90 -1.14
N VAL A 165 -18.75 -13.02 -2.36
CA VAL A 165 -18.77 -11.91 -3.32
C VAL A 165 -19.94 -11.00 -2.96
N THR A 166 -19.66 -9.76 -2.57
CA THR A 166 -20.68 -8.79 -2.13
C THR A 166 -21.06 -7.78 -3.20
N ALA A 167 -20.17 -7.52 -4.17
CA ALA A 167 -20.47 -6.65 -5.31
C ALA A 167 -19.64 -7.04 -6.54
N VAL A 168 -20.19 -6.77 -7.72
CA VAL A 168 -19.49 -6.85 -9.02
C VAL A 168 -19.90 -5.63 -9.82
N ASP A 169 -18.98 -4.68 -9.97
CA ASP A 169 -19.23 -3.40 -10.62
C ASP A 169 -18.38 -3.28 -11.88
N PRO A 170 -18.89 -2.58 -12.92
CA PRO A 170 -18.08 -2.31 -14.13
C PRO A 170 -16.92 -1.37 -13.77
N ILE A 171 -15.76 -1.57 -14.39
CA ILE A 171 -14.68 -0.60 -14.31
C ILE A 171 -15.10 0.64 -15.11
N THR A 172 -15.17 1.79 -14.43
CA THR A 172 -15.47 3.10 -15.02
C THR A 172 -14.23 3.98 -15.08
N ALA A 173 -13.14 3.47 -15.66
CA ALA A 173 -11.96 4.30 -15.85
C ALA A 173 -12.24 5.38 -16.93
N ALA A 174 -12.10 6.64 -16.56
CA ALA A 174 -12.41 7.79 -17.43
C ALA A 174 -11.53 7.85 -18.69
N ASP A 175 -10.35 7.20 -18.68
CA ASP A 175 -9.34 7.42 -19.71
C ASP A 175 -9.03 6.22 -20.60
N ASN A 176 -9.49 5.00 -20.31
CA ASN A 176 -9.04 3.81 -21.06
C ASN A 176 -10.13 2.89 -21.60
N ASN A 177 -11.40 3.10 -21.27
CA ASN A 177 -12.51 2.19 -21.70
C ASN A 177 -12.14 0.69 -21.62
N THR A 178 -11.26 0.32 -20.69
CA THR A 178 -10.81 -1.06 -20.54
C THR A 178 -11.96 -1.90 -20.01
N ALA A 179 -12.30 -2.95 -20.74
CA ALA A 179 -13.33 -3.89 -20.30
C ALA A 179 -12.87 -4.65 -19.06
N GLY A 180 -13.65 -4.56 -17.99
CA GLY A 180 -13.35 -5.25 -16.75
C GLY A 180 -14.41 -5.00 -15.69
N VAL A 181 -14.24 -5.68 -14.56
CA VAL A 181 -15.10 -5.54 -13.38
C VAL A 181 -14.26 -5.41 -12.12
N LEU A 182 -14.81 -4.70 -11.14
CA LEU A 182 -14.38 -4.67 -9.76
C LEU A 182 -15.19 -5.71 -8.99
N VAL A 183 -14.54 -6.74 -8.49
CA VAL A 183 -15.17 -7.80 -7.68
C VAL A 183 -14.84 -7.54 -6.23
N THR A 184 -15.86 -7.27 -5.41
CA THR A 184 -15.69 -7.10 -3.96
C THR A 184 -15.91 -8.44 -3.28
N VAL A 185 -14.86 -8.93 -2.62
CA VAL A 185 -14.87 -10.17 -1.84
C VAL A 185 -14.74 -9.84 -0.37
N ASN A 186 -15.61 -10.42 0.45
CA ASN A 186 -15.57 -10.35 1.92
C ASN A 186 -15.06 -11.66 2.48
N ASP A 187 -14.22 -11.59 3.50
CA ASP A 187 -13.78 -12.73 4.31
C ASP A 187 -14.72 -12.86 5.53
N ASN A 188 -15.55 -13.89 5.55
CA ASN A 188 -16.49 -14.21 6.62
C ASN A 188 -15.94 -15.27 7.59
N GLY A 189 -14.72 -15.75 7.32
CA GLY A 189 -14.07 -16.79 8.12
C GLY A 189 -13.39 -16.27 9.38
N ASN A 190 -12.50 -17.06 9.92
CA ASN A 190 -11.61 -16.71 11.03
C ASN A 190 -10.12 -16.77 10.65
N TYR A 191 -9.84 -16.93 9.36
CA TYR A 191 -8.48 -17.05 8.84
C TYR A 191 -8.37 -16.35 7.48
N TYR A 192 -7.27 -15.62 7.27
CA TYR A 192 -7.09 -14.86 6.03
C TYR A 192 -7.14 -15.76 4.79
N VAL A 193 -7.64 -15.18 3.72
CA VAL A 193 -7.66 -15.82 2.40
C VAL A 193 -6.82 -15.02 1.41
N LYS A 194 -6.16 -15.71 0.47
CA LYS A 194 -5.48 -15.14 -0.68
C LYS A 194 -6.23 -15.55 -1.94
N PRO A 195 -7.25 -14.80 -2.32
CA PRO A 195 -8.13 -15.26 -3.38
C PRO A 195 -7.50 -15.08 -4.76
N GLN A 196 -7.75 -16.08 -5.62
CA GLN A 196 -7.71 -15.97 -7.07
C GLN A 196 -9.12 -15.68 -7.54
N VAL A 197 -9.31 -14.64 -8.35
CA VAL A 197 -10.63 -14.24 -8.83
C VAL A 197 -10.69 -14.43 -10.33
N GLU A 198 -11.62 -15.27 -10.77
CA GLU A 198 -11.92 -15.48 -12.19
C GLU A 198 -13.29 -14.87 -12.51
N ALA A 199 -13.39 -14.15 -13.63
CA ALA A 199 -14.63 -13.57 -14.10
C ALA A 199 -14.87 -13.93 -15.57
N THR A 200 -16.09 -14.34 -15.88
CA THR A 200 -16.55 -14.66 -17.23
C THR A 200 -17.72 -13.76 -17.59
N LEU A 201 -17.53 -12.91 -18.59
CA LEU A 201 -18.58 -12.04 -19.13
C LEU A 201 -19.45 -12.83 -20.11
N MET A 202 -20.76 -12.74 -19.94
CA MET A 202 -21.75 -13.47 -20.72
C MET A 202 -22.85 -12.56 -21.27
N ASP A 203 -23.28 -12.83 -22.50
CA ASP A 203 -24.50 -12.31 -23.10
C ASP A 203 -25.47 -13.48 -23.31
N GLY A 204 -26.46 -13.59 -22.45
CA GLY A 204 -27.27 -14.80 -22.31
C GLY A 204 -26.39 -16.01 -21.93
N SER A 205 -26.40 -17.05 -22.77
CA SER A 205 -25.56 -18.25 -22.58
C SER A 205 -24.19 -18.16 -23.26
N LYS A 206 -23.92 -17.09 -24.02
CA LYS A 206 -22.68 -16.94 -24.80
C LYS A 206 -21.61 -16.27 -23.96
N THR A 207 -20.45 -16.90 -23.82
CA THR A 207 -19.25 -16.28 -23.28
C THR A 207 -18.71 -15.24 -24.26
N ILE A 208 -18.55 -14.01 -23.78
CA ILE A 208 -18.02 -12.88 -24.56
C ILE A 208 -16.52 -12.69 -24.28
N ALA A 209 -16.13 -12.75 -23.00
CA ALA A 209 -14.73 -12.57 -22.59
C ALA A 209 -14.50 -13.20 -21.21
N THR A 210 -13.25 -13.44 -20.88
CA THR A 210 -12.83 -13.95 -19.58
C THR A 210 -11.71 -13.09 -19.04
N GLY A 211 -11.55 -13.06 -17.72
CA GLY A 211 -10.44 -12.44 -17.05
C GLY A 211 -10.14 -13.16 -15.75
N SER A 212 -8.92 -13.03 -15.29
CA SER A 212 -8.52 -13.58 -14.01
C SER A 212 -7.46 -12.71 -13.36
N ILE A 213 -7.42 -12.76 -12.05
CA ILE A 213 -6.36 -12.15 -11.26
C ILE A 213 -5.96 -13.13 -10.17
N ASP A 214 -4.65 -13.35 -10.07
CA ASP A 214 -4.02 -14.04 -8.96
C ASP A 214 -3.40 -12.97 -8.07
N THR A 215 -3.94 -12.81 -6.87
CA THR A 215 -3.50 -11.75 -6.00
C THR A 215 -2.68 -12.30 -4.83
N GLY A 216 -1.48 -11.78 -4.65
CA GLY A 216 -0.71 -12.06 -3.45
C GLY A 216 -1.22 -11.34 -2.19
N TRP A 217 -2.22 -10.46 -2.31
CA TRP A 217 -2.75 -9.66 -1.21
C TRP A 217 -3.88 -10.39 -0.48
N PRO A 218 -3.72 -10.67 0.82
CA PRO A 218 -4.75 -11.33 1.60
C PRO A 218 -5.92 -10.41 1.93
N ILE A 219 -7.09 -11.02 2.14
CA ILE A 219 -8.18 -10.45 2.91
C ILE A 219 -8.11 -11.08 4.30
N ILE A 220 -8.22 -10.28 5.35
CA ILE A 220 -8.32 -10.77 6.72
C ILE A 220 -9.79 -10.85 7.15
N PRO A 221 -10.13 -11.72 8.13
CA PRO A 221 -11.50 -11.90 8.59
C PRO A 221 -12.21 -10.60 8.94
N GLY A 222 -13.48 -10.49 8.54
CA GLY A 222 -14.33 -9.32 8.77
C GLY A 222 -14.11 -8.16 7.81
N TYR A 223 -13.16 -8.27 6.86
CA TYR A 223 -12.88 -7.21 5.89
C TYR A 223 -13.23 -7.63 4.47
N SER A 224 -13.44 -6.61 3.64
CA SER A 224 -13.66 -6.76 2.20
C SER A 224 -12.49 -6.19 1.40
N ARG A 225 -12.28 -6.75 0.21
CA ARG A 225 -11.32 -6.21 -0.76
C ARG A 225 -11.89 -6.22 -2.16
N GLN A 226 -11.58 -5.17 -2.92
CA GLN A 226 -11.93 -5.09 -4.34
C GLN A 226 -10.78 -5.62 -5.20
N TYR A 227 -11.13 -6.45 -6.16
CA TYR A 227 -10.22 -7.03 -7.14
C TYR A 227 -10.61 -6.55 -8.53
N GLN A 228 -9.70 -5.87 -9.21
CA GLN A 228 -9.91 -5.44 -10.58
C GLN A 228 -9.60 -6.59 -11.52
N VAL A 229 -10.61 -7.14 -12.16
CA VAL A 229 -10.48 -8.21 -13.16
C VAL A 229 -10.70 -7.61 -14.54
N ASN A 230 -9.64 -7.51 -15.33
CA ASN A 230 -9.71 -7.03 -16.71
C ASN A 230 -10.04 -8.18 -17.64
N PHE A 231 -11.01 -7.98 -18.54
CA PHE A 231 -11.36 -8.95 -19.56
C PHE A 231 -10.35 -8.93 -20.70
N THR A 232 -9.93 -10.12 -21.10
CA THR A 232 -8.96 -10.34 -22.18
C THR A 232 -9.66 -10.82 -23.45
N GLY A 233 -9.09 -10.48 -24.60
CA GLY A 233 -9.61 -10.87 -25.91
C GLY A 233 -9.27 -9.83 -26.99
N ASN A 234 -9.83 -10.03 -28.16
CA ASN A 234 -9.69 -9.12 -29.28
C ASN A 234 -11.02 -8.42 -29.56
N GLY A 235 -10.99 -7.11 -29.70
CA GLY A 235 -12.17 -6.34 -30.10
C GLY A 235 -12.78 -5.51 -28.97
N THR A 236 -14.07 -5.33 -29.01
CA THR A 236 -14.80 -4.42 -28.13
C THR A 236 -16.12 -5.03 -27.69
N ILE A 237 -16.57 -4.63 -26.51
CA ILE A 237 -17.86 -4.96 -25.92
C ILE A 237 -18.76 -3.73 -26.08
N PRO A 238 -19.91 -3.83 -26.74
CA PRO A 238 -20.88 -2.73 -26.82
C PRO A 238 -21.41 -2.31 -25.46
N ALA A 239 -21.90 -1.07 -25.34
CA ALA A 239 -22.73 -0.69 -24.21
C ALA A 239 -23.94 -1.60 -24.11
N GLY A 240 -24.27 -2.07 -22.92
CA GLY A 240 -25.37 -3.03 -22.72
C GLY A 240 -25.38 -3.65 -21.34
N LYS A 241 -26.35 -4.53 -21.15
CA LYS A 241 -26.50 -5.33 -19.92
C LYS A 241 -25.96 -6.73 -20.16
N TYR A 242 -25.16 -7.20 -19.25
CA TYR A 242 -24.46 -8.47 -19.30
C TYR A 242 -24.58 -9.19 -17.96
N GLN A 243 -24.18 -10.46 -17.96
CA GLN A 243 -23.98 -11.25 -16.73
C GLN A 243 -22.49 -11.54 -16.57
N VAL A 244 -22.00 -11.51 -15.32
CA VAL A 244 -20.63 -11.90 -14.99
C VAL A 244 -20.68 -13.08 -14.03
N ALA A 245 -20.22 -14.24 -14.47
CA ALA A 245 -19.97 -15.35 -13.57
C ALA A 245 -18.62 -15.16 -12.90
N VAL A 246 -18.59 -15.20 -11.58
CA VAL A 246 -17.40 -15.02 -10.75
C VAL A 246 -17.13 -16.31 -10.00
N ASN A 247 -15.88 -16.78 -10.04
CA ASN A 247 -15.35 -17.82 -9.18
C ASN A 247 -14.21 -17.24 -8.34
N VAL A 248 -14.28 -17.46 -7.05
CA VAL A 248 -13.21 -17.10 -6.11
C VAL A 248 -12.62 -18.41 -5.58
N LYS A 249 -11.30 -18.57 -5.75
CA LYS A 249 -10.54 -19.76 -5.34
C LYS A 249 -9.46 -19.37 -4.35
N ASP A 250 -8.99 -20.33 -3.56
CA ASP A 250 -7.78 -20.16 -2.76
C ASP A 250 -6.51 -20.35 -3.61
N GLY A 251 -5.32 -20.13 -3.02
CA GLY A 251 -4.05 -20.33 -3.70
C GLY A 251 -3.73 -21.77 -4.10
N ALA A 252 -4.51 -22.76 -3.62
CA ALA A 252 -4.42 -24.17 -4.03
C ALA A 252 -5.41 -24.50 -5.15
N GLY A 253 -6.28 -23.55 -5.55
CA GLY A 253 -7.29 -23.71 -6.58
C GLY A 253 -8.63 -24.27 -6.08
N ASN A 254 -8.83 -24.43 -4.76
CA ASN A 254 -10.10 -24.84 -4.21
C ASN A 254 -11.12 -23.70 -4.30
N LEU A 255 -12.35 -24.02 -4.70
CA LEU A 255 -13.42 -23.04 -4.79
C LEU A 255 -13.85 -22.59 -3.40
N LEU A 256 -13.76 -21.27 -3.15
CA LEU A 256 -14.22 -20.63 -1.91
C LEU A 256 -15.66 -20.14 -2.07
N THR A 257 -15.95 -19.42 -3.15
CA THR A 257 -17.31 -18.96 -3.47
C THR A 257 -17.49 -18.74 -4.97
N GLN A 258 -18.74 -18.76 -5.45
CA GLN A 258 -19.09 -18.50 -6.84
C GLN A 258 -20.45 -17.82 -6.93
N GLY A 259 -20.68 -17.09 -8.02
CA GLY A 259 -21.97 -16.45 -8.29
C GLY A 259 -22.04 -15.85 -9.67
N THR A 260 -23.27 -15.44 -10.09
CA THR A 260 -23.50 -14.71 -11.32
C THR A 260 -24.18 -13.39 -11.02
N TYR A 261 -23.63 -12.30 -11.53
CA TYR A 261 -24.00 -10.94 -11.18
C TYR A 261 -24.32 -10.14 -12.42
N PRO A 262 -25.39 -9.31 -12.41
CA PRO A 262 -25.70 -8.42 -13.51
C PRO A 262 -24.72 -7.26 -13.54
N VAL A 263 -24.23 -6.91 -14.72
CA VAL A 263 -23.33 -5.76 -14.94
C VAL A 263 -23.85 -4.96 -16.15
N GLN A 264 -23.77 -3.64 -16.06
CA GLN A 264 -24.17 -2.74 -17.16
C GLN A 264 -22.99 -1.86 -17.57
N PHE A 265 -22.52 -2.03 -18.80
CA PHE A 265 -21.58 -1.08 -19.41
C PHE A 265 -22.37 0.07 -20.06
N THR A 266 -22.06 1.30 -19.63
CA THR A 266 -22.73 2.52 -20.14
C THR A 266 -22.08 3.03 -21.42
N SER A 267 -20.88 2.58 -21.74
CA SER A 267 -20.14 2.91 -22.96
C SER A 267 -19.48 1.67 -23.55
N LYS A 268 -19.04 1.77 -24.81
CA LYS A 268 -18.24 0.75 -25.48
C LYS A 268 -16.93 0.52 -24.74
N GLN A 269 -16.61 -0.72 -24.44
CA GLN A 269 -15.40 -1.14 -23.73
C GLN A 269 -14.41 -1.80 -24.68
N VAL A 270 -13.12 -1.71 -24.41
CA VAL A 270 -12.04 -2.33 -25.18
C VAL A 270 -11.48 -3.52 -24.42
N LEU A 271 -11.42 -4.68 -25.05
CA LEU A 271 -10.77 -5.86 -24.49
C LEU A 271 -9.26 -5.68 -24.50
N GLN A 272 -8.61 -6.07 -23.42
CA GLN A 272 -7.14 -6.08 -23.36
C GLN A 272 -6.60 -7.26 -24.18
N THR A 273 -5.66 -6.97 -25.08
CA THR A 273 -4.90 -8.03 -25.75
C THR A 273 -4.00 -8.72 -24.72
N THR A 274 -3.99 -10.05 -24.71
CA THR A 274 -3.12 -10.82 -23.81
C THR A 274 -1.67 -10.57 -24.20
N THR A 275 -1.04 -9.60 -23.58
CA THR A 275 0.42 -9.49 -23.57
C THR A 275 0.91 -10.25 -22.34
N THR A 276 1.60 -11.35 -22.52
CA THR A 276 2.24 -12.10 -21.45
C THR A 276 3.32 -11.20 -20.82
N ALA A 277 2.94 -10.43 -19.82
CA ALA A 277 3.91 -9.67 -19.02
C ALA A 277 4.59 -10.66 -18.07
N SER A 278 5.80 -11.07 -18.43
CA SER A 278 6.70 -11.75 -17.51
C SER A 278 6.98 -10.87 -16.31
N GLY A 279 6.64 -11.39 -15.14
CA GLY A 279 7.04 -11.05 -13.79
C GLY A 279 7.63 -9.66 -13.52
N ALA A 280 6.81 -8.76 -12.98
CA ALA A 280 7.32 -7.66 -12.18
C ALA A 280 7.24 -8.07 -10.70
N ALA A 281 8.41 -8.19 -10.08
CA ALA A 281 8.54 -8.41 -8.64
C ALA A 281 7.79 -7.31 -7.87
N ALA A 282 7.00 -7.71 -6.89
CA ALA A 282 6.32 -6.80 -5.97
C ALA A 282 7.38 -5.98 -5.22
N GLY A 283 7.54 -4.73 -5.62
CA GLY A 283 8.37 -3.76 -4.90
C GLY A 283 7.76 -3.43 -3.54
N ALA A 284 8.62 -3.29 -2.54
CA ALA A 284 8.24 -2.81 -1.23
C ALA A 284 7.51 -1.47 -1.35
N SER A 285 6.27 -1.41 -0.88
CA SER A 285 5.51 -0.16 -0.83
C SER A 285 6.03 0.69 0.32
N THR A 286 6.68 1.79 0.00
CA THR A 286 7.02 2.82 0.97
C THR A 286 5.76 3.59 1.31
N ILE A 287 5.31 3.49 2.57
CA ILE A 287 4.12 4.23 3.03
C ILE A 287 4.59 5.58 3.51
N THR A 288 4.21 6.60 2.76
CA THR A 288 4.32 7.98 3.24
C THR A 288 3.01 8.33 3.96
N VAL A 289 3.04 8.34 5.29
CA VAL A 289 1.91 8.83 6.08
C VAL A 289 1.92 10.36 5.99
N VAL A 290 1.00 10.90 5.23
CA VAL A 290 0.75 12.35 5.23
C VAL A 290 -0.28 12.63 6.31
N GLU A 291 0.14 13.12 7.46
CA GLU A 291 -0.79 13.73 8.41
C GLU A 291 -1.49 14.91 7.74
N LYS A 292 -2.81 14.86 7.66
CA LYS A 292 -3.64 15.91 7.11
C LYS A 292 -3.72 17.08 8.09
N SER A 293 -2.67 17.90 8.14
CA SER A 293 -2.78 19.26 8.65
C SER A 293 -3.56 20.09 7.62
N GLY A 294 -4.58 20.81 8.08
CA GLY A 294 -5.47 21.59 7.22
C GLY A 294 -4.72 22.53 6.26
N ASN A 295 -5.15 22.55 5.01
CA ASN A 295 -4.62 23.25 3.84
C ASN A 295 -3.34 22.62 3.26
N ALA A 296 -3.51 21.52 2.52
CA ALA A 296 -2.45 20.95 1.69
C ALA A 296 -2.11 21.90 0.54
N ILE A 297 -1.01 22.63 0.67
CA ILE A 297 -0.38 23.35 -0.43
C ILE A 297 0.20 22.29 -1.37
N ASN A 298 -0.27 22.29 -2.61
CA ASN A 298 0.20 21.33 -3.63
C ASN A 298 1.63 21.71 -4.06
N TRP A 299 2.62 21.12 -3.41
CA TRP A 299 4.05 21.40 -3.62
C TRP A 299 4.51 21.20 -5.06
N THR A 300 3.86 20.30 -5.82
CA THR A 300 4.15 20.09 -7.24
C THR A 300 3.87 21.37 -8.04
N ILE A 301 2.78 22.08 -7.72
CA ILE A 301 2.44 23.36 -8.37
C ILE A 301 3.46 24.44 -8.01
N ILE A 302 3.93 24.48 -6.77
CA ILE A 302 4.92 25.47 -6.32
C ILE A 302 6.27 25.23 -7.01
N VAL A 303 6.74 23.98 -7.08
CA VAL A 303 8.00 23.65 -7.75
C VAL A 303 7.94 24.00 -9.24
N VAL A 304 6.85 23.68 -9.93
CA VAL A 304 6.65 24.03 -11.34
C VAL A 304 6.58 25.54 -11.53
N ALA A 305 5.91 26.29 -10.63
CA ALA A 305 5.83 27.74 -10.69
C ALA A 305 7.19 28.41 -10.45
N VAL A 306 8.00 27.89 -9.52
CA VAL A 306 9.34 28.42 -9.25
C VAL A 306 10.28 28.16 -10.43
N ILE A 307 10.28 26.95 -10.99
CA ILE A 307 11.12 26.63 -12.17
C ILE A 307 10.66 27.47 -13.38
N GLY A 308 9.36 27.58 -13.61
CA GLY A 308 8.81 28.43 -14.67
C GLY A 308 9.20 29.90 -14.51
N GLY A 309 9.13 30.44 -13.29
CA GLY A 309 9.54 31.79 -12.96
C GLY A 309 11.04 32.08 -13.25
N ILE A 310 11.90 31.13 -12.90
CA ILE A 310 13.35 31.23 -13.16
C ILE A 310 13.63 31.25 -14.67
N ILE A 311 12.98 30.40 -15.45
CA ILE A 311 13.14 30.35 -16.91
C ILE A 311 12.71 31.66 -17.55
N VAL A 312 11.58 32.25 -17.12
CA VAL A 312 11.11 33.54 -17.62
C VAL A 312 12.10 34.64 -17.30
N ILE A 313 12.65 34.72 -16.09
CA ILE A 313 13.65 35.69 -15.69
C ILE A 313 14.92 35.57 -16.53
N VAL A 314 15.42 34.35 -16.76
CA VAL A 314 16.61 34.10 -17.60
C VAL A 314 16.37 34.55 -19.04
N LEU A 315 15.21 34.23 -19.62
CA LEU A 315 14.84 34.67 -20.97
C LEU A 315 14.75 36.20 -21.06
N LEU A 316 14.19 36.86 -20.06
CA LEU A 316 14.07 38.32 -20.01
C LEU A 316 15.44 38.99 -19.92
N VAL A 317 16.35 38.44 -19.14
CA VAL A 317 17.76 38.95 -19.04
C VAL A 317 18.49 38.77 -20.38
N LEU A 318 18.32 37.64 -21.06
CA LEU A 318 18.92 37.39 -22.38
C LEU A 318 18.40 38.36 -23.45
N VAL A 319 17.07 38.62 -23.47
CA VAL A 319 16.47 39.62 -24.38
C VAL A 319 16.95 41.01 -24.12
N LEU A 320 17.08 41.41 -22.84
CA LEU A 320 17.60 42.74 -22.47
C LEU A 320 19.09 42.91 -22.80
N GLN A 321 19.89 41.85 -22.69
CA GLN A 321 21.28 41.84 -23.12
C GLN A 321 21.42 42.01 -24.63
N LYS A 322 20.56 41.33 -25.43
CA LYS A 322 20.57 41.43 -26.89
C LYS A 322 20.17 42.82 -27.39
N ARG A 323 19.29 43.54 -26.66
CA ARG A 323 18.91 44.92 -26.99
C ARG A 323 19.98 45.96 -26.63
N LYS A 324 21.00 45.65 -25.82
CA LYS A 324 22.12 46.55 -25.48
C LYS A 324 23.33 46.38 -26.39
N THR A 325 23.33 45.38 -27.26
CA THR A 325 24.42 45.09 -28.21
C THR A 325 24.02 45.37 -29.67
N SER A 326 22.82 45.83 -29.91
CA SER A 326 22.32 46.41 -31.15
C SER A 326 22.04 47.90 -30.96
#